data_8dbf1ffd18372911e45118c0fd477d6b
#
_entry.id   8dbf1ffd18372911e45118c0fd477d6b
#
_cell.length_a   1.000
_cell.length_b   1.000
_cell.length_c   1.000
_cell.angle_alpha   90.00
_cell.angle_beta   90.00
_cell.angle_gamma   90.00
#
_symmetry.space_group_name_H-M   'P 1'
#
loop_
_entity.id
_entity.type
_entity.pdbx_description
1 polymer ?
#
loop_
_entity_poly.entity_id
_entity_poly.type
_entity_poly.pdbx_seq_one_letter_code
_entity_poly.pdbx_strand_id
1 'polypeptide(L)'
;MDGRRFSRATIPIRINTPQQVSHAVITAAMKVHTEHGPGLLESTYTACLQYEPKQVGCRSVTQVALPVVYRGVELGYRIDLLIENLVVVEIKSVDGISPVRQAQVLSYLKLSGKSIGLLINFNVVHLKDGIKRFVNGTDWK
;
A
#
# COMPACT_ATOMS: atom_id res chain seq x y z
N MET A 1 -15.62 -21.90 -25.54
CA MET A 1 -15.76 -21.64 -25.16
C MET A 1 -15.57 -21.25 -24.73
N ASP A 2 -15.68 -21.34 -24.63
CA ASP A 2 -15.66 -20.98 -24.00
C ASP A 2 -15.62 -20.60 -23.28
N GLY A 3 -15.59 -20.42 -23.21
CA GLY A 3 -15.73 -20.13 -22.42
C GLY A 3 -15.81 -19.88 -21.63
N ARG A 4 -15.87 -20.09 -21.68
CA ARG A 4 -16.37 -19.95 -20.98
C ARG A 4 -16.19 -20.18 -19.97
N ARG A 5 -15.92 -20.66 -19.85
CA ARG A 5 -15.89 -21.02 -19.14
C ARG A 5 -15.69 -20.52 -18.31
N PHE A 6 -15.59 -20.64 -18.47
CA PHE A 6 -15.66 -20.11 -17.83
C PHE A 6 -16.16 -19.65 -17.06
N SER A 7 -16.79 -20.18 -16.93
CA SER A 7 -17.47 -19.10 -16.34
C SER A 7 -17.50 -19.15 -14.83
N ARG A 8 -17.59 -20.26 -14.25
CA ARG A 8 -17.41 -20.30 -12.80
C ARG A 8 -16.05 -19.84 -12.43
N ALA A 9 -15.10 -20.10 -13.25
CA ALA A 9 -13.77 -19.55 -13.09
C ALA A 9 -13.76 -18.04 -13.18
N THR A 10 -14.83 -17.43 -13.66
CA THR A 10 -14.93 -15.98 -13.77
C THR A 10 -15.57 -15.32 -12.55
N ILE A 11 -16.01 -16.10 -11.55
CA ILE A 11 -16.50 -15.49 -10.30
C ILE A 11 -15.28 -15.10 -9.47
N PRO A 12 -14.97 -13.81 -9.39
CA PRO A 12 -13.78 -13.40 -8.68
C PRO A 12 -13.96 -13.52 -7.18
N ILE A 13 -12.89 -13.88 -6.49
CA ILE A 13 -12.84 -13.71 -5.03
C ILE A 13 -12.72 -12.21 -4.78
N ARG A 14 -13.64 -11.66 -4.01
CA ARG A 14 -13.61 -10.25 -3.68
C ARG A 14 -12.48 -9.94 -2.74
N ILE A 15 -11.67 -8.95 -3.13
CA ILE A 15 -10.61 -8.41 -2.29
C ILE A 15 -11.20 -7.15 -1.64
N ASN A 16 -11.82 -7.33 -0.48
CA ASN A 16 -12.57 -6.27 0.17
C ASN A 16 -12.34 -6.11 1.68
N THR A 17 -11.41 -6.87 2.25
CA THR A 17 -11.01 -6.66 3.64
C THR A 17 -9.63 -6.03 3.69
N PRO A 18 -9.29 -5.30 4.77
CA PRO A 18 -7.95 -4.73 4.90
C PRO A 18 -6.85 -5.78 4.74
N GLN A 19 -7.01 -6.96 5.33
CA GLN A 19 -6.00 -8.01 5.23
C GLN A 19 -5.85 -8.53 3.80
N GLN A 20 -6.95 -8.73 3.09
CA GLN A 20 -6.91 -9.18 1.69
C GLN A 20 -6.24 -8.15 0.80
N VAL A 21 -6.56 -6.87 0.98
CA VAL A 21 -5.95 -5.78 0.24
C VAL A 21 -4.46 -5.68 0.54
N SER A 22 -4.08 -5.77 1.82
CA SER A 22 -2.67 -5.78 2.24
C SER A 22 -1.91 -6.92 1.55
N HIS A 23 -2.47 -8.12 1.53
CA HIS A 23 -1.87 -9.26 0.86
C HIS A 23 -1.68 -9.00 -0.65
N ALA A 24 -2.69 -8.44 -1.30
CA ALA A 24 -2.61 -8.12 -2.73
C ALA A 24 -1.52 -7.08 -3.01
N VAL A 25 -1.38 -6.08 -2.15
CA VAL A 25 -0.32 -5.06 -2.29
C VAL A 25 1.06 -5.67 -2.12
N ILE A 26 1.24 -6.51 -1.10
CA ILE A 26 2.53 -7.16 -0.85
C ILE A 26 2.90 -8.08 -2.02
N THR A 27 1.94 -8.85 -2.53
CA THR A 27 2.15 -9.72 -3.70
C THR A 27 2.58 -8.89 -4.92
N ALA A 28 1.90 -7.76 -5.15
CA ALA A 28 2.25 -6.85 -6.24
C ALA A 28 3.65 -6.27 -6.05
N ALA A 29 4.00 -5.85 -4.83
CA ALA A 29 5.32 -5.29 -4.53
C ALA A 29 6.42 -6.32 -4.77
N MET A 30 6.20 -7.56 -4.36
CA MET A 30 7.15 -8.66 -4.61
C MET A 30 7.38 -8.87 -6.10
N LYS A 31 6.32 -8.85 -6.89
CA LYS A 31 6.39 -8.99 -8.34
C LYS A 31 7.19 -7.86 -8.97
N VAL A 32 6.90 -6.62 -8.58
CA VAL A 32 7.60 -5.43 -9.08
C VAL A 32 9.09 -5.50 -8.75
N HIS A 33 9.41 -5.84 -7.51
CA HIS A 33 10.80 -5.93 -7.07
C HIS A 33 11.55 -7.07 -7.77
N THR A 34 10.89 -8.18 -8.03
CA THR A 34 11.49 -9.31 -8.77
C THR A 34 11.86 -8.88 -10.20
N GLU A 35 11.01 -8.08 -10.84
CA GLU A 35 11.27 -7.63 -12.21
C GLU A 35 12.31 -6.50 -12.28
N HIS A 36 12.26 -5.54 -11.37
CA HIS A 36 13.02 -4.30 -11.47
C HIS A 36 14.15 -4.17 -10.46
N GLY A 37 14.09 -4.92 -9.37
CA GLY A 37 15.08 -4.82 -8.30
C GLY A 37 15.06 -3.48 -7.57
N PRO A 38 16.10 -3.20 -6.78
CA PRO A 38 16.26 -1.91 -6.10
C PRO A 38 16.80 -0.84 -7.07
N GLY A 39 16.81 0.40 -6.60
CA GLY A 39 17.52 1.49 -7.25
C GLY A 39 16.70 2.41 -8.14
N LEU A 40 15.39 2.17 -8.26
CA LEU A 40 14.52 3.07 -9.03
C LEU A 40 13.97 4.19 -8.14
N LEU A 41 13.35 5.18 -8.76
CA LEU A 41 12.72 6.28 -8.05
C LEU A 41 11.44 5.83 -7.35
N GLU A 42 11.11 6.48 -6.24
CA GLU A 42 9.86 6.22 -5.53
C GLU A 42 8.64 6.37 -6.43
N SER A 43 8.61 7.38 -7.28
CA SER A 43 7.51 7.61 -8.21
C SER A 43 7.32 6.44 -9.18
N THR A 44 8.39 5.80 -9.61
CA THR A 44 8.34 4.64 -10.48
C THR A 44 7.67 3.46 -9.77
N TYR A 45 8.09 3.18 -8.54
CA TYR A 45 7.50 2.11 -7.75
C TYR A 45 6.03 2.39 -7.43
N THR A 46 5.69 3.66 -7.16
CA THR A 46 4.31 4.06 -6.92
C THR A 46 3.44 3.74 -8.14
N ALA A 47 3.89 4.08 -9.33
CA ALA A 47 3.16 3.78 -10.56
C ALA A 47 2.94 2.27 -10.73
N CYS A 48 3.97 1.47 -10.44
CA CYS A 48 3.86 0.02 -10.51
C CYS A 48 2.85 -0.53 -9.50
N LEU A 49 2.84 0.03 -8.29
CA LEU A 49 1.90 -0.39 -7.24
C LEU A 49 0.47 0.12 -7.46
N GLN A 50 0.27 1.06 -8.37
CA GLN A 50 -1.07 1.40 -8.84
C GLN A 50 -1.51 0.39 -9.92
N TYR A 51 -0.60 0.04 -10.80
CA TYR A 51 -0.91 -0.84 -11.93
C TYR A 51 -1.22 -2.27 -11.48
N GLU A 52 -0.34 -2.90 -10.70
CA GLU A 52 -0.45 -4.32 -10.38
C GLU A 52 -1.71 -4.67 -9.56
N PRO A 53 -2.04 -3.96 -8.47
CA PRO A 53 -3.28 -4.26 -7.73
C PRO A 53 -4.53 -4.01 -8.57
N LYS A 54 -4.49 -3.08 -9.51
CA LYS A 54 -5.61 -2.81 -10.41
C LYS A 54 -5.96 -4.05 -11.25
N GLN A 55 -4.97 -4.85 -11.60
CA GLN A 55 -5.20 -6.08 -12.38
C GLN A 55 -6.03 -7.12 -11.63
N VAL A 56 -6.08 -7.02 -10.30
CA VAL A 56 -6.90 -7.90 -9.47
C VAL A 56 -8.08 -7.15 -8.83
N GLY A 57 -8.44 -6.02 -9.39
CA GLY A 57 -9.63 -5.27 -9.01
C GLY A 57 -9.45 -4.28 -7.88
N CYS A 58 -8.23 -4.00 -7.44
CA CYS A 58 -7.96 -3.05 -6.38
C CYS A 58 -7.67 -1.67 -6.94
N ARG A 59 -8.52 -0.70 -6.62
CA ARG A 59 -8.33 0.70 -7.01
C ARG A 59 -7.45 1.42 -6.02
N SER A 60 -6.75 2.44 -6.51
CA SER A 60 -5.84 3.23 -5.68
C SER A 60 -6.02 4.72 -5.94
N VAL A 61 -5.69 5.50 -4.92
CA VAL A 61 -5.63 6.96 -5.01
C VAL A 61 -4.27 7.38 -4.45
N THR A 62 -3.60 8.30 -5.14
CA THR A 62 -2.31 8.82 -4.70
C THR A 62 -2.46 10.17 -4.02
N GLN A 63 -1.50 10.51 -3.17
CA GLN A 63 -1.40 11.83 -2.54
C GLN A 63 -2.70 12.25 -1.85
N VAL A 64 -3.23 11.35 -1.02
CA VAL A 64 -4.48 11.59 -0.31
C VAL A 64 -4.23 12.53 0.86
N ALA A 65 -4.92 13.67 0.87
CA ALA A 65 -4.80 14.64 1.95
C ALA A 65 -5.40 14.09 3.25
N LEU A 66 -4.64 14.24 4.35
CA LEU A 66 -5.14 13.97 5.68
C LEU A 66 -5.54 15.28 6.33
N PRO A 67 -6.79 15.45 6.74
CA PRO A 67 -7.27 16.69 7.34
C PRO A 67 -6.81 16.80 8.80
N VAL A 68 -5.53 17.09 8.98
CA VAL A 68 -4.95 17.28 10.32
C VAL A 68 -4.92 18.76 10.63
N VAL A 69 -5.65 19.14 11.66
CA VAL A 69 -5.75 20.55 12.08
C VAL A 69 -5.19 20.66 13.50
N TYR A 70 -4.24 21.57 13.68
CA TYR A 70 -3.72 21.92 14.99
C TYR A 70 -4.05 23.38 15.28
N ARG A 71 -4.92 23.60 16.27
CA ARG A 71 -5.34 24.95 16.70
C ARG A 71 -5.79 25.83 15.52
N GLY A 72 -6.61 25.26 14.63
CA GLY A 72 -7.13 25.97 13.46
C GLY A 72 -6.17 26.03 12.27
N VAL A 73 -4.96 25.46 12.38
CA VAL A 73 -3.98 25.44 11.30
C VAL A 73 -3.98 24.06 10.66
N GLU A 74 -4.21 24.01 9.35
CA GLU A 74 -4.14 22.78 8.59
C GLU A 74 -2.68 22.42 8.34
N LEU A 75 -2.30 21.15 8.68
CA LEU A 75 -0.90 20.74 8.65
C LEU A 75 -0.47 20.12 7.32
N GLY A 76 -1.42 19.80 6.44
CA GLY A 76 -1.10 19.41 5.07
C GLY A 76 -0.44 18.04 4.88
N TYR A 77 -0.70 17.07 5.75
CA TYR A 77 -0.18 15.72 5.57
C TYR A 77 -0.85 15.01 4.41
N ARG A 78 -0.09 14.12 3.74
CA ARG A 78 -0.59 13.34 2.61
C ARG A 78 -0.12 11.91 2.71
N ILE A 79 -1.02 10.99 2.36
CA ILE A 79 -0.72 9.57 2.19
C ILE A 79 -0.23 9.36 0.76
N ASP A 80 0.89 8.67 0.56
CA ASP A 80 1.44 8.40 -0.78
C ASP A 80 0.43 7.63 -1.64
N LEU A 81 -0.15 6.57 -1.08
CA LEU A 81 -1.02 5.67 -1.81
C LEU A 81 -2.04 5.06 -0.87
N LEU A 82 -3.30 5.07 -1.25
CA LEU A 82 -4.39 4.45 -0.50
C LEU A 82 -5.09 3.44 -1.43
N ILE A 83 -5.08 2.18 -1.02
CA ILE A 83 -5.61 1.08 -1.83
C ILE A 83 -6.96 0.64 -1.29
N GLU A 84 -7.97 0.61 -2.16
CA GLU A 84 -9.37 0.23 -1.86
C GLU A 84 -9.96 1.02 -0.71
N ASN A 85 -9.45 2.22 -0.46
CA ASN A 85 -9.83 3.02 0.70
C ASN A 85 -9.61 2.28 2.04
N LEU A 86 -8.75 1.29 2.08
CA LEU A 86 -8.55 0.40 3.23
C LEU A 86 -7.12 0.36 3.74
N VAL A 87 -6.13 0.40 2.84
CA VAL A 87 -4.73 0.20 3.22
C VAL A 87 -3.90 1.40 2.82
N VAL A 88 -3.23 1.98 3.80
CA VAL A 88 -2.27 3.06 3.61
C VAL A 88 -0.94 2.46 3.18
N VAL A 89 -0.35 2.98 2.10
CA VAL A 89 0.94 2.50 1.62
C VAL A 89 1.89 3.69 1.49
N GLU A 90 3.02 3.58 2.17
CA GLU A 90 4.14 4.52 2.07
C GLU A 90 5.28 3.84 1.33
N ILE A 91 5.74 4.48 0.27
CA ILE A 91 6.74 3.91 -0.63
C ILE A 91 8.04 4.68 -0.48
N LYS A 92 9.12 3.95 -0.26
CA LYS A 92 10.46 4.51 -0.11
C LYS A 92 11.45 3.81 -1.03
N SER A 93 12.51 4.53 -1.38
CA SER A 93 13.65 3.98 -2.12
C SER A 93 14.91 4.62 -1.51
N VAL A 94 15.26 4.19 -0.31
CA VAL A 94 16.31 4.80 0.53
C VAL A 94 17.19 3.71 1.13
N ASP A 95 18.37 4.10 1.63
CA ASP A 95 19.32 3.13 2.20
C ASP A 95 18.83 2.48 3.49
N GLY A 96 17.99 3.17 4.25
CA GLY A 96 17.43 2.63 5.48
C GLY A 96 16.21 3.41 5.92
N ILE A 97 15.35 2.75 6.69
CA ILE A 97 14.13 3.35 7.22
C ILE A 97 14.37 3.74 8.68
N SER A 98 14.27 5.03 8.98
CA SER A 98 14.44 5.53 10.34
C SER A 98 13.19 5.22 11.20
N PRO A 99 13.36 5.20 12.55
CA PRO A 99 12.21 5.09 13.45
C PRO A 99 11.16 6.19 13.24
N VAL A 100 11.58 7.39 12.85
CA VAL A 100 10.66 8.50 12.59
C VAL A 100 9.74 8.18 11.41
N ARG A 101 10.27 7.57 10.35
CA ARG A 101 9.46 7.15 9.20
C ARG A 101 8.42 6.10 9.59
N GLN A 102 8.80 5.17 10.46
CA GLN A 102 7.87 4.15 10.96
C GLN A 102 6.77 4.79 11.82
N ALA A 103 7.15 5.72 12.70
CA ALA A 103 6.19 6.45 13.53
C ALA A 103 5.21 7.26 12.67
N GLN A 104 5.67 7.77 11.54
CA GLN A 104 4.84 8.53 10.60
C GLN A 104 3.69 7.67 10.05
N VAL A 105 3.97 6.43 9.66
CA VAL A 105 2.92 5.52 9.15
C VAL A 105 1.89 5.25 10.24
N LEU A 106 2.33 4.99 11.46
CA LEU A 106 1.40 4.80 12.59
C LEU A 106 0.52 6.02 12.82
N SER A 107 1.11 7.22 12.72
CA SER A 107 0.35 8.47 12.84
C SER A 107 -0.69 8.59 11.74
N TYR A 108 -0.33 8.25 10.51
CA TYR A 108 -1.27 8.28 9.38
C TYR A 108 -2.44 7.32 9.59
N LEU A 109 -2.18 6.13 10.15
CA LEU A 109 -3.25 5.18 10.47
C LEU A 109 -4.21 5.76 11.51
N LYS A 110 -3.67 6.33 12.57
CA LYS A 110 -4.51 6.93 13.62
C LYS A 110 -5.35 8.09 13.10
N LEU A 111 -4.74 8.95 12.29
CA LEU A 111 -5.41 10.15 11.76
C LEU A 111 -6.44 9.80 10.69
N SER A 112 -6.18 8.78 9.88
CA SER A 112 -7.07 8.37 8.80
C SER A 112 -8.18 7.43 9.25
N GLY A 113 -8.02 6.82 10.43
CA GLY A 113 -8.93 5.77 10.89
C GLY A 113 -8.78 4.44 10.18
N LYS A 114 -7.73 4.29 9.35
CA LYS A 114 -7.46 3.03 8.65
C LYS A 114 -6.78 2.05 9.58
N SER A 115 -6.95 0.76 9.31
CA SER A 115 -6.49 -0.29 10.23
C SER A 115 -5.18 -0.93 9.81
N ILE A 116 -4.77 -0.84 8.55
CA ILE A 116 -3.49 -1.38 8.07
C ILE A 116 -2.71 -0.32 7.30
N GLY A 117 -1.41 -0.26 7.60
CA GLY A 117 -0.45 0.52 6.83
C GLY A 117 0.74 -0.35 6.44
N LEU A 118 1.26 -0.11 5.26
CA LEU A 118 2.46 -0.75 4.76
C LEU A 118 3.51 0.31 4.47
N LEU A 119 4.71 0.09 4.99
CA LEU A 119 5.89 0.87 4.64
C LEU A 119 6.76 -0.05 3.80
N ILE A 120 6.96 0.30 2.53
CA ILE A 120 7.68 -0.54 1.59
C ILE A 120 8.88 0.23 1.07
N ASN A 121 10.07 -0.22 1.47
CA ASN A 121 11.33 0.28 0.94
C ASN A 121 11.83 -0.69 -0.13
N PHE A 122 11.82 -0.23 -1.38
CA PHE A 122 12.26 -1.05 -2.51
C PHE A 122 13.77 -1.13 -2.66
N ASN A 123 14.51 -0.25 -1.96
CA ASN A 123 15.96 -0.18 -2.11
C ASN A 123 16.68 -1.19 -1.20
N VAL A 124 16.30 -2.46 -1.35
CA VAL A 124 16.85 -3.59 -0.60
C VAL A 124 17.08 -4.76 -1.54
N VAL A 125 17.97 -5.67 -1.16
CA VAL A 125 18.27 -6.86 -1.97
C VAL A 125 17.06 -7.82 -1.97
N HIS A 126 16.49 -8.06 -0.79
CA HIS A 126 15.31 -8.91 -0.63
C HIS A 126 14.16 -8.06 -0.11
N LEU A 127 13.08 -7.97 -0.87
CA LEU A 127 12.00 -7.04 -0.53
C LEU A 127 11.35 -7.35 0.82
N LYS A 128 11.31 -8.60 1.25
CA LYS A 128 10.79 -8.94 2.57
C LYS A 128 11.45 -8.16 3.70
N ASP A 129 12.72 -7.78 3.53
CA ASP A 129 13.47 -6.99 4.51
C ASP A 129 13.10 -5.51 4.45
N GLY A 130 12.44 -5.07 3.38
CA GLY A 130 12.00 -3.69 3.18
C GLY A 130 10.54 -3.45 3.49
N ILE A 131 9.78 -4.48 3.85
CA ILE A 131 8.36 -4.34 4.13
C ILE A 131 8.12 -4.35 5.64
N LYS A 132 7.41 -3.31 6.11
CA LYS A 132 6.90 -3.27 7.48
C LYS A 132 5.40 -3.08 7.43
N ARG A 133 4.69 -3.90 8.19
CA ARG A 133 3.24 -3.84 8.29
C ARG A 133 2.85 -3.32 9.66
N PHE A 134 1.97 -2.35 9.67
CA PHE A 134 1.44 -1.73 10.88
C PHE A 134 -0.06 -1.96 10.95
N VAL A 135 -0.55 -2.20 12.16
CA VAL A 135 -1.99 -2.35 12.39
C VAL A 135 -2.43 -1.34 13.44
N ASN A 136 -3.68 -0.91 13.30
CA ASN A 136 -4.32 0.05 14.22
C ASN A 136 -5.69 -0.52 14.59
N GLY A 137 -5.89 -0.81 15.88
CA GLY A 137 -7.12 -1.43 16.34
C GLY A 137 -7.19 -2.91 16.00
N THR A 138 -8.43 -3.42 15.88
CA THR A 138 -8.69 -4.85 15.64
C THR A 138 -9.42 -5.13 14.33
N ASP A 139 -9.71 -4.12 13.54
CA ASP A 139 -10.52 -4.23 12.33
C ASP A 139 -9.72 -4.59 11.08
N TRP A 140 -8.45 -4.97 11.27
CA TRP A 140 -7.57 -5.27 10.15
C TRP A 140 -7.78 -6.67 9.54
N LYS A 141 -8.52 -7.50 10.22
CA LYS A 141 -8.75 -8.89 9.79
C LYS A 141 -9.69 -8.98 8.59
#